data_24b5e06e1dffb92d239c45cfce515cd0
#
_entry.id   24b5e06e1dffb92d239c45cfce515cd0
#
_cell.length_a   1.000
_cell.length_b   1.000
_cell.length_c   1.000
_cell.angle_alpha   90.00
_cell.angle_beta   90.00
_cell.angle_gamma   90.00
#
_symmetry.space_group_name_H-M   'P 1'
#
loop_
_entity.id
_entity.type
_entity.pdbx_description
1 polymer ?
#
loop_
_entity_poly.entity_id
_entity_poly.type
_entity_poly.pdbx_seq_one_letter_code
_entity_poly.pdbx_strand_id
1 'polypeptide(L)'
;MSDQFDLIVIGGGSGGLAAAKRAAEYGARVALIESGRLGGACVNVGCVPKKVMWNAADLATGLHDAPDYGFRVTTSGHDWPVMKQKRDAYVLRLNGIHESLPAKYKVELVRGHGRLLDAHTVLAPGRKLTAKHIMIATGSRPLVPAIPGAELGITSDGFFDLEDRP
;
A
#
# COMPACT_ATOMS: atom_id res chain seq x y z
N MET A 1 -5.74 -7.06 28.55
CA MET A 1 -5.34 -5.69 28.15
C MET A 1 -6.61 -4.86 28.03
N SER A 2 -6.58 -3.58 28.40
CA SER A 2 -7.76 -2.71 28.29
C SER A 2 -8.09 -2.47 26.82
N ASP A 3 -9.36 -2.55 26.45
CA ASP A 3 -9.85 -2.29 25.10
C ASP A 3 -10.19 -0.81 24.84
N GLN A 4 -9.67 0.08 25.71
CA GLN A 4 -9.83 1.53 25.61
C GLN A 4 -8.58 2.20 25.02
N PHE A 5 -8.78 3.08 24.05
CA PHE A 5 -7.74 3.82 23.33
C PHE A 5 -8.06 5.32 23.31
N ASP A 6 -7.07 6.14 22.99
CA ASP A 6 -7.30 7.54 22.63
C ASP A 6 -7.73 7.67 21.18
N LEU A 7 -7.13 6.83 20.30
CA LEU A 7 -7.42 6.80 18.87
C LEU A 7 -7.49 5.35 18.36
N ILE A 8 -8.55 5.04 17.64
CA ILE A 8 -8.60 3.86 16.77
C ILE A 8 -8.50 4.32 15.33
N VAL A 9 -7.60 3.70 14.56
CA VAL A 9 -7.47 3.93 13.11
C VAL A 9 -7.91 2.69 12.37
N ILE A 10 -8.84 2.82 11.44
CA ILE A 10 -9.31 1.74 10.58
C ILE A 10 -8.68 1.90 9.20
N GLY A 11 -7.74 1.00 8.87
CA GLY A 11 -6.97 1.00 7.64
C GLY A 11 -5.51 1.38 7.86
N GLY A 12 -4.59 0.46 7.50
CA GLY A 12 -3.13 0.57 7.62
C GLY A 12 -2.44 1.02 6.32
N GLY A 13 -3.11 1.84 5.52
CA GLY A 13 -2.53 2.53 4.37
C GLY A 13 -1.72 3.76 4.77
N SER A 14 -1.33 4.57 3.77
CA SER A 14 -0.48 5.75 3.97
C SER A 14 -1.04 6.72 5.01
N GLY A 15 -2.34 7.04 4.93
CA GLY A 15 -2.99 7.96 5.86
C GLY A 15 -3.12 7.37 7.27
N GLY A 16 -3.56 6.10 7.36
CA GLY A 16 -3.75 5.44 8.66
C GLY A 16 -2.46 5.22 9.41
N LEU A 17 -1.40 4.73 8.75
CA LEU A 17 -0.09 4.56 9.36
C LEU A 17 0.51 5.89 9.81
N ALA A 18 0.39 6.95 9.00
CA ALA A 18 0.89 8.27 9.36
C ALA A 18 0.18 8.83 10.59
N ALA A 19 -1.16 8.73 10.64
CA ALA A 19 -1.96 9.20 11.75
C ALA A 19 -1.68 8.40 13.03
N ALA A 20 -1.69 7.06 12.95
CA ALA A 20 -1.42 6.19 14.09
C ALA A 20 -0.05 6.46 14.70
N LYS A 21 0.99 6.52 13.85
CA LYS A 21 2.34 6.87 14.27
C LYS A 21 2.39 8.24 14.95
N ARG A 22 1.83 9.26 14.30
CA ARG A 22 1.89 10.64 14.82
C ARG A 22 1.15 10.78 16.15
N ALA A 23 -0.02 10.18 16.28
CA ALA A 23 -0.75 10.20 17.56
C ALA A 23 0.06 9.51 18.68
N ALA A 24 0.66 8.37 18.38
CA ALA A 24 1.50 7.65 19.33
C ALA A 24 2.76 8.44 19.76
N GLU A 25 3.39 9.17 18.83
CA GLU A 25 4.52 10.08 19.13
C GLU A 25 4.12 11.19 20.11
N TYR A 26 2.85 11.60 20.14
CA TYR A 26 2.29 12.54 21.11
C TYR A 26 1.77 11.87 22.39
N GLY A 27 2.05 10.59 22.58
CA GLY A 27 1.70 9.86 23.81
C GLY A 27 0.30 9.26 23.82
N ALA A 28 -0.45 9.32 22.71
CA ALA A 28 -1.76 8.70 22.64
C ALA A 28 -1.64 7.16 22.62
N ARG A 29 -2.56 6.48 23.29
CA ARG A 29 -2.75 5.04 23.13
C ARG A 29 -3.55 4.76 21.88
N VAL A 30 -2.92 4.08 20.90
CA VAL A 30 -3.47 3.92 19.56
C VAL A 30 -3.64 2.45 19.22
N ALA A 31 -4.82 2.10 18.64
CA ALA A 31 -5.05 0.85 17.92
C ALA A 31 -5.13 1.13 16.42
N LEU A 32 -4.47 0.31 15.62
CA LEU A 32 -4.53 0.29 14.16
C LEU A 32 -5.15 -1.03 13.70
N ILE A 33 -6.26 -0.97 12.97
CA ILE A 33 -6.95 -2.15 12.45
C ILE A 33 -6.67 -2.25 10.95
N GLU A 34 -6.12 -3.39 10.48
CA GLU A 34 -5.80 -3.63 9.07
C GLU A 34 -6.10 -5.07 8.67
N SER A 35 -6.86 -5.23 7.60
CA SER A 35 -7.28 -6.53 7.07
C SER A 35 -6.32 -7.14 6.05
N GLY A 36 -5.47 -6.32 5.44
CA GLY A 36 -4.54 -6.71 4.39
C GLY A 36 -3.08 -6.41 4.74
N ARG A 37 -2.30 -6.15 3.70
CA ARG A 37 -0.89 -5.76 3.84
C ARG A 37 -0.77 -4.31 4.25
N LEU A 38 0.06 -4.02 5.24
CA LEU A 38 0.38 -2.65 5.63
C LEU A 38 1.04 -1.87 4.47
N GLY A 39 0.82 -0.56 4.47
CA GLY A 39 1.27 0.34 3.40
C GLY A 39 0.18 0.69 2.39
N GLY A 40 -0.93 -0.07 2.36
CA GLY A 40 -2.09 0.17 1.50
C GLY A 40 -1.77 0.18 0.01
N ALA A 41 -2.62 0.80 -0.79
CA ALA A 41 -2.46 0.85 -2.24
C ALA A 41 -1.12 1.47 -2.66
N CYS A 42 -0.66 2.53 -2.01
CA CYS A 42 0.58 3.21 -2.38
C CYS A 42 1.79 2.27 -2.41
N VAL A 43 1.96 1.44 -1.38
CA VAL A 43 3.11 0.53 -1.28
C VAL A 43 2.91 -0.71 -2.15
N ASN A 44 1.69 -1.26 -2.18
CA ASN A 44 1.44 -2.58 -2.74
C ASN A 44 1.07 -2.58 -4.23
N VAL A 45 0.22 -1.65 -4.65
CA VAL A 45 -0.36 -1.60 -6.01
C VAL A 45 -0.49 -0.15 -6.53
N GLY A 46 0.44 0.73 -6.19
CA GLY A 46 0.35 2.15 -6.56
C GLY A 46 1.69 2.83 -6.69
N CYS A 47 1.95 3.82 -5.83
CA CYS A 47 3.08 4.74 -5.95
C CYS A 47 4.42 4.04 -6.08
N VAL A 48 4.67 3.02 -5.27
CA VAL A 48 5.96 2.33 -5.22
C VAL A 48 6.19 1.47 -6.47
N PRO A 49 5.36 0.46 -6.77
CA PRO A 49 5.59 -0.36 -7.96
C PRO A 49 5.52 0.47 -9.24
N LYS A 50 4.62 1.45 -9.33
CA LYS A 50 4.54 2.37 -10.47
C LYS A 50 5.84 3.13 -10.68
N LYS A 51 6.48 3.64 -9.60
CA LYS A 51 7.73 4.40 -9.75
C LYS A 51 8.90 3.52 -10.19
N VAL A 52 8.97 2.27 -9.74
CA VAL A 52 9.96 1.30 -10.24
C VAL A 52 9.81 1.08 -11.74
N MET A 53 8.57 0.89 -12.21
CA MET A 53 8.27 0.70 -13.64
C MET A 53 8.53 1.96 -14.45
N TRP A 54 8.19 3.13 -13.89
CA TRP A 54 8.52 4.42 -14.52
C TRP A 54 10.03 4.58 -14.73
N ASN A 55 10.84 4.26 -13.72
CA ASN A 55 12.29 4.35 -13.84
C ASN A 55 12.84 3.38 -14.90
N ALA A 56 12.24 2.20 -15.05
CA ALA A 56 12.60 1.26 -16.12
C ALA A 56 12.26 1.82 -17.51
N ALA A 57 11.10 2.47 -17.66
CA ALA A 57 10.69 3.11 -18.90
C ALA A 57 11.61 4.31 -19.24
N ASP A 58 11.93 5.12 -18.25
CA ASP A 58 12.85 6.27 -18.39
C ASP A 58 14.25 5.83 -18.83
N LEU A 59 14.75 4.75 -18.24
CA LEU A 59 16.01 4.13 -18.67
C LEU A 59 15.94 3.62 -20.11
N ALA A 60 14.83 2.99 -20.52
CA ALA A 60 14.66 2.50 -21.88
C ALA A 60 14.66 3.66 -22.90
N THR A 61 14.00 4.77 -22.57
CA THR A 61 14.04 6.01 -23.36
C THR A 61 15.46 6.56 -23.47
N GLY A 62 16.17 6.67 -22.34
CA GLY A 62 17.55 7.14 -22.33
C GLY A 62 18.50 6.25 -23.18
N LEU A 63 18.32 4.94 -23.16
CA LEU A 63 19.10 4.02 -23.99
C LEU A 63 18.76 4.17 -25.49
N HIS A 64 17.51 4.48 -25.83
CA HIS A 64 17.08 4.77 -27.19
C HIS A 64 17.71 6.07 -27.72
N ASP A 65 17.72 7.11 -26.91
CA ASP A 65 18.18 8.43 -27.28
C ASP A 65 19.72 8.58 -27.20
N ALA A 66 20.40 7.67 -26.51
CA ALA A 66 21.85 7.73 -26.29
C ALA A 66 22.70 7.96 -27.55
N PRO A 67 22.40 7.37 -28.73
CA PRO A 67 23.14 7.63 -29.96
C PRO A 67 23.15 9.10 -30.38
N ASP A 68 22.08 9.84 -30.14
CA ASP A 68 21.97 11.26 -30.49
C ASP A 68 22.94 12.14 -29.68
N TYR A 69 23.39 11.62 -28.54
CA TYR A 69 24.40 12.23 -27.68
C TYR A 69 25.82 11.66 -27.89
N GLY A 70 26.01 10.85 -28.94
CA GLY A 70 27.32 10.28 -29.30
C GLY A 70 27.69 8.99 -28.54
N PHE A 71 26.81 8.42 -27.71
CA PHE A 71 27.06 7.15 -27.05
C PHE A 71 26.85 5.98 -27.98
N ARG A 72 27.71 4.98 -27.94
CA ARG A 72 27.57 3.72 -28.65
C ARG A 72 26.97 2.69 -27.69
N VAL A 73 25.67 2.49 -27.75
CA VAL A 73 24.94 1.58 -26.86
C VAL A 73 24.35 0.44 -27.70
N THR A 74 24.55 -0.79 -27.23
CA THR A 74 23.86 -1.97 -27.78
C THR A 74 23.03 -2.60 -26.68
N THR A 75 21.74 -2.81 -26.94
CA THR A 75 20.83 -3.48 -26.01
C THR A 75 20.32 -4.78 -26.66
N SER A 76 20.20 -5.84 -25.86
CA SER A 76 19.65 -7.13 -26.30
C SER A 76 18.15 -7.26 -26.02
N GLY A 77 17.52 -6.20 -25.53
CA GLY A 77 16.08 -6.16 -25.20
C GLY A 77 15.82 -5.88 -23.72
N HIS A 78 14.59 -6.14 -23.31
CA HIS A 78 14.11 -5.94 -21.92
C HIS A 78 13.46 -7.24 -21.42
N ASP A 79 13.86 -7.66 -20.23
CA ASP A 79 13.31 -8.83 -19.54
C ASP A 79 12.27 -8.37 -18.51
N TRP A 80 10.99 -8.47 -18.90
CA TRP A 80 9.87 -8.08 -18.05
C TRP A 80 9.77 -8.93 -16.77
N PRO A 81 9.85 -10.26 -16.79
CA PRO A 81 9.88 -11.10 -15.59
C PRO A 81 10.95 -10.70 -14.59
N VAL A 82 12.15 -10.41 -15.04
CA VAL A 82 13.25 -9.95 -14.16
C VAL A 82 12.91 -8.61 -13.52
N MET A 83 12.41 -7.65 -14.28
CA MET A 83 11.99 -6.35 -13.75
C MET A 83 10.86 -6.51 -12.74
N LYS A 84 9.84 -7.32 -13.06
CA LYS A 84 8.72 -7.64 -12.16
C LYS A 84 9.22 -8.24 -10.85
N GLN A 85 10.06 -9.26 -10.91
CA GLN A 85 10.64 -9.92 -9.73
C GLN A 85 11.37 -8.91 -8.81
N LYS A 86 12.18 -8.03 -9.37
CA LYS A 86 12.92 -7.00 -8.62
C LYS A 86 11.98 -5.98 -7.99
N ARG A 87 10.95 -5.53 -8.72
CA ARG A 87 9.91 -4.64 -8.22
C ARG A 87 9.16 -5.27 -7.04
N ASP A 88 8.73 -6.51 -7.20
CA ASP A 88 7.93 -7.22 -6.18
C ASP A 88 8.77 -7.50 -4.92
N ALA A 89 10.03 -7.87 -5.08
CA ALA A 89 10.96 -8.01 -3.96
C ALA A 89 11.16 -6.68 -3.20
N TYR A 90 11.19 -5.56 -3.92
CA TYR A 90 11.27 -4.24 -3.30
C TYR A 90 10.01 -3.91 -2.49
N VAL A 91 8.82 -4.17 -3.05
CA VAL A 91 7.53 -4.01 -2.36
C VAL A 91 7.49 -4.87 -1.10
N LEU A 92 7.87 -6.14 -1.21
CA LEU A 92 7.91 -7.07 -0.06
C LEU A 92 8.85 -6.58 1.05
N ARG A 93 10.02 -6.05 0.70
CA ARG A 93 10.93 -5.42 1.66
C ARG A 93 10.27 -4.25 2.41
N LEU A 94 9.51 -3.41 1.70
CA LEU A 94 8.79 -2.30 2.31
C LEU A 94 7.65 -2.79 3.21
N ASN A 95 6.95 -3.85 2.82
CA ASN A 95 5.95 -4.46 3.71
C ASN A 95 6.59 -4.88 5.05
N GLY A 96 7.76 -5.54 5.03
CA GLY A 96 8.48 -5.89 6.25
C GLY A 96 8.82 -4.69 7.13
N ILE A 97 9.22 -3.57 6.52
CA ILE A 97 9.44 -2.32 7.26
C ILE A 97 8.12 -1.83 7.89
N HIS A 98 7.03 -1.79 7.12
CA HIS A 98 5.73 -1.32 7.62
C HIS A 98 5.18 -2.22 8.74
N GLU A 99 5.42 -3.55 8.69
CA GLU A 99 5.04 -4.49 9.74
C GLU A 99 5.75 -4.21 11.08
N SER A 100 6.95 -3.68 11.05
CA SER A 100 7.70 -3.33 12.26
C SER A 100 7.29 -2.00 12.89
N LEU A 101 6.63 -1.10 12.14
CA LEU A 101 6.30 0.25 12.60
C LEU A 101 5.32 0.27 13.79
N PRO A 102 4.22 -0.50 13.82
CA PRO A 102 3.31 -0.49 14.97
C PRO A 102 4.04 -0.80 16.28
N ALA A 103 4.84 -1.85 16.31
CA ALA A 103 5.62 -2.21 17.50
C ALA A 103 6.62 -1.11 17.89
N LYS A 104 7.33 -0.54 16.91
CA LYS A 104 8.30 0.54 17.13
C LYS A 104 7.66 1.77 17.79
N TYR A 105 6.44 2.13 17.39
CA TYR A 105 5.71 3.29 17.92
C TYR A 105 4.71 2.94 19.03
N LYS A 106 4.74 1.69 19.54
CA LYS A 106 3.79 1.21 20.56
C LYS A 106 2.32 1.35 20.17
N VAL A 107 2.05 1.23 18.86
CA VAL A 107 0.69 1.14 18.29
C VAL A 107 0.25 -0.31 18.36
N GLU A 108 -0.94 -0.57 18.89
CA GLU A 108 -1.51 -1.91 18.89
C GLU A 108 -2.07 -2.25 17.52
N LEU A 109 -1.45 -3.21 16.81
CA LEU A 109 -1.93 -3.67 15.52
C LEU A 109 -2.95 -4.79 15.71
N VAL A 110 -4.16 -4.58 15.18
CA VAL A 110 -5.24 -5.56 15.17
C VAL A 110 -5.49 -6.02 13.73
N ARG A 111 -5.23 -7.30 13.47
CA ARG A 111 -5.43 -7.86 12.12
C ARG A 111 -6.89 -8.22 11.89
N GLY A 112 -7.43 -7.76 10.75
CA GLY A 112 -8.76 -8.03 10.27
C GLY A 112 -9.59 -6.77 9.99
N HIS A 113 -10.88 -6.97 9.74
CA HIS A 113 -11.80 -5.89 9.42
C HIS A 113 -12.33 -5.21 10.68
N GLY A 114 -12.30 -3.86 10.70
CA GLY A 114 -12.96 -3.03 11.69
C GLY A 114 -14.34 -2.60 11.21
N ARG A 115 -15.36 -2.71 12.07
CA ARG A 115 -16.71 -2.22 11.81
C ARG A 115 -17.17 -1.28 12.92
N LEU A 116 -17.58 -0.08 12.56
CA LEU A 116 -18.17 0.87 13.51
C LEU A 116 -19.47 0.30 14.09
N LEU A 117 -19.60 0.35 15.39
CA LEU A 117 -20.85 0.07 16.11
C LEU A 117 -21.55 1.38 16.50
N ASP A 118 -20.78 2.36 16.93
CA ASP A 118 -21.22 3.71 17.28
C ASP A 118 -20.05 4.71 17.11
N ALA A 119 -20.20 5.94 17.58
CA ALA A 119 -19.22 7.01 17.45
C ALA A 119 -17.87 6.73 18.16
N HIS A 120 -17.86 5.80 19.10
CA HIS A 120 -16.70 5.52 19.95
C HIS A 120 -16.32 4.05 20.00
N THR A 121 -17.07 3.17 19.32
CA THR A 121 -16.89 1.71 19.41
C THR A 121 -16.66 1.08 18.03
N VAL A 122 -15.61 0.27 17.93
CA VAL A 122 -15.29 -0.53 16.75
C VAL A 122 -15.31 -2.01 17.12
N LEU A 123 -16.04 -2.80 16.37
CA LEU A 123 -15.94 -4.26 16.40
C LEU A 123 -14.75 -4.67 15.54
N ALA A 124 -13.77 -5.30 16.17
CA ALA A 124 -12.63 -5.95 15.53
C ALA A 124 -12.72 -7.46 15.72
N PRO A 125 -11.93 -8.29 15.04
CA PRO A 125 -11.96 -9.73 15.21
C PRO A 125 -11.80 -10.15 16.68
N GLY A 126 -12.83 -10.81 17.20
CA GLY A 126 -12.86 -11.35 18.56
C GLY A 126 -13.05 -10.35 19.70
N ARG A 127 -13.13 -9.03 19.44
CA ARG A 127 -13.23 -8.03 20.52
C ARG A 127 -13.86 -6.70 20.09
N LYS A 128 -14.42 -5.99 21.06
CA LYS A 128 -14.86 -4.59 20.91
C LYS A 128 -13.79 -3.66 21.44
N LEU A 129 -13.42 -2.67 20.65
CA LEU A 129 -12.48 -1.62 21.00
C LEU A 129 -13.21 -0.30 21.15
N THR A 130 -12.86 0.49 22.16
CA THR A 130 -13.43 1.82 22.38
C THR A 130 -12.36 2.89 22.31
N ALA A 131 -12.69 4.07 21.79
CA ALA A 131 -11.77 5.20 21.76
C ALA A 131 -12.49 6.56 21.89
N LYS A 132 -11.72 7.56 22.28
CA LYS A 132 -12.17 8.98 22.22
C LYS A 132 -12.40 9.42 20.79
N HIS A 133 -11.51 8.96 19.87
CA HIS A 133 -11.54 9.31 18.46
C HIS A 133 -11.41 8.07 17.59
N ILE A 134 -12.12 8.04 16.46
CA ILE A 134 -11.99 7.01 15.45
C ILE A 134 -11.66 7.67 14.12
N MET A 135 -10.59 7.20 13.46
CA MET A 135 -10.21 7.64 12.13
C MET A 135 -10.52 6.54 11.12
N ILE A 136 -11.30 6.88 10.10
CA ILE A 136 -11.58 6.01 8.96
C ILE A 136 -10.56 6.33 7.87
N ALA A 137 -9.66 5.38 7.58
CA ALA A 137 -8.57 5.49 6.61
C ALA A 137 -8.52 4.26 5.69
N THR A 138 -9.69 3.75 5.31
CA THR A 138 -9.89 2.48 4.59
C THR A 138 -9.44 2.52 3.13
N GLY A 139 -9.11 3.71 2.60
CA GLY A 139 -8.70 3.88 1.22
C GLY A 139 -9.86 3.76 0.23
N SER A 140 -9.51 3.39 -1.00
CA SER A 140 -10.45 3.25 -2.11
C SER A 140 -10.12 2.02 -2.95
N ARG A 141 -11.02 1.69 -3.87
CA ARG A 141 -10.83 0.65 -4.89
C ARG A 141 -11.10 1.25 -6.27
N PRO A 142 -10.45 0.74 -7.33
CA PRO A 142 -10.79 1.13 -8.70
C PRO A 142 -12.27 0.86 -8.97
N LEU A 143 -12.94 1.82 -9.60
CA LEU A 143 -14.30 1.66 -10.07
C LEU A 143 -14.28 1.06 -11.47
N VAL A 144 -14.92 -0.10 -11.64
CA VAL A 144 -15.17 -0.68 -12.96
C VAL A 144 -16.55 -0.18 -13.43
N PRO A 145 -16.63 0.56 -14.55
CA PRO A 145 -17.91 1.07 -15.03
C PRO A 145 -18.81 -0.08 -15.51
N ALA A 146 -20.14 0.09 -15.33
CA ALA A 146 -21.12 -0.89 -15.82
C ALA A 146 -21.46 -0.63 -17.30
N ILE A 147 -20.50 -0.91 -18.19
CA ILE A 147 -20.63 -0.77 -19.65
C ILE A 147 -20.29 -2.10 -20.35
N PRO A 148 -20.87 -2.39 -21.53
CA PRO A 148 -20.46 -3.56 -22.30
C PRO A 148 -18.97 -3.57 -22.61
N GLY A 149 -18.29 -4.71 -22.41
CA GLY A 149 -16.85 -4.85 -22.64
C GLY A 149 -15.97 -4.46 -21.46
N ALA A 150 -16.50 -4.00 -20.32
CA ALA A 150 -15.71 -3.66 -19.13
C ALA A 150 -14.91 -4.86 -18.60
N GLU A 151 -15.39 -6.07 -18.82
CA GLU A 151 -14.75 -7.34 -18.46
C GLU A 151 -13.48 -7.64 -19.28
N LEU A 152 -13.30 -6.98 -20.42
CA LEU A 152 -12.10 -7.12 -21.28
C LEU A 152 -10.93 -6.27 -20.79
N GLY A 153 -11.18 -5.34 -19.88
CA GLY A 153 -10.18 -4.46 -19.28
C GLY A 153 -9.63 -5.01 -17.97
N ILE A 154 -8.51 -4.43 -17.54
CA ILE A 154 -7.94 -4.64 -16.21
C ILE A 154 -7.93 -3.32 -15.44
N THR A 155 -7.97 -3.40 -14.13
CA THR A 155 -7.78 -2.21 -13.27
C THR A 155 -6.30 -1.91 -13.07
N SER A 156 -6.01 -0.76 -12.44
CA SER A 156 -4.64 -0.44 -12.02
C SER A 156 -4.00 -1.53 -11.14
N ASP A 157 -4.79 -2.22 -10.33
CA ASP A 157 -4.29 -3.29 -9.47
C ASP A 157 -3.85 -4.49 -10.33
N GLY A 158 -4.68 -4.92 -11.29
CA GLY A 158 -4.37 -6.01 -12.21
C GLY A 158 -3.16 -5.73 -13.11
N PHE A 159 -2.87 -4.45 -13.39
CA PHE A 159 -1.68 -4.09 -14.17
C PHE A 159 -0.37 -4.53 -13.47
N PHE A 160 -0.31 -4.45 -12.16
CA PHE A 160 0.88 -4.88 -11.42
C PHE A 160 1.03 -6.41 -11.31
N ASP A 161 -0.04 -7.15 -11.62
CA ASP A 161 -0.03 -8.62 -11.60
C ASP A 161 0.38 -9.24 -12.94
N LEU A 162 0.47 -8.43 -14.04
CA LEU A 162 0.85 -8.93 -15.36
C LEU A 162 2.20 -9.65 -15.33
N GLU A 163 2.21 -10.88 -15.81
CA GLU A 163 3.44 -11.71 -15.93
C GLU A 163 4.24 -11.33 -17.16
N ASP A 164 3.56 -10.93 -18.24
CA ASP A 164 4.15 -10.51 -19.49
C ASP A 164 3.93 -9.01 -19.73
N ARG A 165 4.84 -8.41 -20.49
CA ARG A 165 4.71 -7.02 -20.91
C ARG A 165 3.54 -6.88 -21.89
N PRO A 166 2.55 -6.02 -21.59
CA PRO A 166 1.43 -5.76 -22.50
C PRO A 166 1.85 -5.06 -23.80
#